data_38878aba6f9e060501f55e0fde647f48
#
_entry.id   38878aba6f9e060501f55e0fde647f48
#
_cell.length_a   1.000
_cell.length_b   1.000
_cell.length_c   1.000
_cell.angle_alpha   90.00
_cell.angle_beta   90.00
_cell.angle_gamma   90.00
#
_symmetry.space_group_name_H-M   'P 1'
#
loop_
_entity.id
_entity.type
_entity.pdbx_description
1 polymer ?
#
loop_
_entity_poly.entity_id
_entity_poly.type
_entity_poly.pdbx_seq_one_letter_code
_entity_poly.pdbx_strand_id
1 'polypeptide(L)'
;ELLAMGLSIDPNGRFHLARYLQEREPKKRVRCALQVGWCGAVFVLPDDVIGPDKASVIFQSGERGHEEHGIGGTLDGWRTEVAARAVGNPLFALGLSAAFAGPMLARCNAEGGGLHFVGDSSTGKTTILEAAASVWGGAGYRRSWRATANGMEGAAALFNDCLLALDEISECDPREVGNIVYSLGNGRGKQRAARTGAARAVTRWQAFVVSSGERTI
;
A
#
# COMPACT_ATOMS: atom_id res chain seq x y z
N GLU A 1 -4.22 -23.35 -8.35
CA GLU A 1 -4.23 -21.89 -8.56
C GLU A 1 -5.20 -21.51 -9.68
N LEU A 2 -4.98 -21.94 -10.96
CA LEU A 2 -5.87 -21.66 -12.09
C LEU A 2 -7.34 -22.10 -11.87
N LEU A 3 -7.54 -23.25 -11.22
CA LEU A 3 -8.88 -23.74 -10.85
C LEU A 3 -9.55 -22.82 -9.81
N ALA A 4 -8.78 -22.29 -8.86
CA ALA A 4 -9.28 -21.34 -7.86
C ALA A 4 -9.66 -19.98 -8.51
N MET A 5 -9.09 -19.67 -9.66
CA MET A 5 -9.43 -18.49 -10.47
C MET A 5 -10.59 -18.72 -11.43
N GLY A 6 -11.30 -19.84 -11.30
CA GLY A 6 -12.50 -20.13 -12.08
C GLY A 6 -12.24 -20.86 -13.41
N LEU A 7 -11.00 -21.32 -13.68
CA LEU A 7 -10.73 -22.12 -14.87
C LEU A 7 -11.38 -23.50 -14.71
N SER A 8 -12.33 -23.82 -15.59
CA SER A 8 -12.93 -25.14 -15.68
C SER A 8 -12.07 -26.06 -16.55
N ILE A 9 -11.62 -27.17 -15.99
CA ILE A 9 -10.80 -28.16 -16.71
C ILE A 9 -11.39 -29.53 -16.44
N ASP A 10 -11.60 -30.31 -17.54
CA ASP A 10 -11.92 -31.74 -17.42
C ASP A 10 -10.78 -32.41 -16.59
N PRO A 11 -11.15 -33.14 -15.50
CA PRO A 11 -10.18 -33.86 -14.68
C PRO A 11 -9.27 -34.79 -15.50
N ASN A 12 -9.78 -35.41 -16.56
CA ASN A 12 -9.05 -36.31 -17.45
C ASN A 12 -8.16 -35.55 -18.46
N GLY A 13 -8.42 -34.24 -18.66
CA GLY A 13 -7.70 -33.38 -19.58
C GLY A 13 -6.52 -32.62 -18.98
N ARG A 14 -6.18 -32.83 -17.70
CA ARG A 14 -5.13 -32.06 -17.00
C ARG A 14 -3.77 -32.10 -17.68
N PHE A 15 -3.37 -33.24 -18.24
CA PHE A 15 -2.07 -33.31 -18.94
C PHE A 15 -2.03 -32.46 -20.22
N HIS A 16 -3.17 -32.26 -20.87
CA HIS A 16 -3.27 -31.46 -22.08
C HIS A 16 -3.12 -29.96 -21.78
N LEU A 17 -3.40 -29.51 -20.55
CA LEU A 17 -3.22 -28.11 -20.16
C LEU A 17 -1.74 -27.69 -20.23
N ALA A 18 -0.83 -28.50 -19.68
CA ALA A 18 0.61 -28.19 -19.69
C ALA A 18 1.10 -28.11 -21.13
N ARG A 19 0.73 -29.09 -21.98
CA ARG A 19 1.06 -29.10 -23.39
C ARG A 19 0.49 -27.90 -24.13
N TYR A 20 -0.77 -27.57 -23.91
CA TYR A 20 -1.42 -26.40 -24.50
C TYR A 20 -0.71 -25.10 -24.14
N LEU A 21 -0.31 -24.92 -22.85
CA LEU A 21 0.42 -23.73 -22.40
C LEU A 21 1.83 -23.66 -23.02
N GLN A 22 2.51 -24.79 -23.19
CA GLN A 22 3.83 -24.85 -23.82
C GLN A 22 3.79 -24.59 -25.34
N GLU A 23 2.75 -25.08 -26.02
CA GLU A 23 2.57 -24.89 -27.45
C GLU A 23 2.09 -23.48 -27.83
N ARG A 24 1.59 -22.72 -26.85
CA ARG A 24 1.16 -21.32 -27.05
C ARG A 24 2.31 -20.36 -26.86
N GLU A 25 2.74 -19.75 -27.94
CA GLU A 25 3.72 -18.64 -27.91
C GLU A 25 2.98 -17.31 -27.90
N PRO A 26 2.76 -16.68 -26.73
CA PRO A 26 2.10 -15.39 -26.69
C PRO A 26 2.98 -14.32 -27.34
N LYS A 27 2.44 -13.63 -28.33
CA LYS A 27 3.16 -12.53 -29.02
C LYS A 27 3.40 -11.32 -28.12
N LYS A 28 2.51 -11.12 -27.15
CA LYS A 28 2.58 -9.99 -26.20
C LYS A 28 3.23 -10.45 -24.91
N ARG A 29 4.33 -9.79 -24.54
CA ARG A 29 4.96 -9.94 -23.22
C ARG A 29 4.55 -8.76 -22.35
N VAL A 30 4.21 -9.04 -21.08
CA VAL A 30 3.90 -8.03 -20.08
C VAL A 30 4.79 -8.23 -18.86
N ARG A 31 5.10 -7.16 -18.16
CA ARG A 31 5.80 -7.20 -16.88
C ARG A 31 4.75 -7.38 -15.77
N CYS A 32 4.93 -8.38 -14.93
CA CYS A 32 4.09 -8.57 -13.75
C CYS A 32 4.68 -7.77 -12.58
N ALA A 33 3.95 -6.78 -12.10
CA ALA A 33 4.27 -6.09 -10.86
C ALA A 33 3.65 -6.85 -9.68
N LEU A 34 4.46 -7.17 -8.69
CA LEU A 34 4.02 -7.93 -7.51
C LEU A 34 3.63 -7.05 -6.33
N GLN A 35 3.90 -5.74 -6.42
CA GLN A 35 3.56 -4.73 -5.43
C GLN A 35 2.94 -3.53 -6.14
N VAL A 36 2.15 -2.76 -5.42
CA VAL A 36 1.71 -1.43 -5.86
C VAL A 36 2.89 -0.47 -5.91
N GLY A 37 2.75 0.64 -6.63
CA GLY A 37 3.79 1.65 -6.72
C GLY A 37 4.53 1.64 -8.07
N TRP A 38 5.74 2.17 -8.08
CA TRP A 38 6.49 2.37 -9.31
C TRP A 38 7.03 1.06 -9.90
N CYS A 39 6.70 0.80 -11.15
CA CYS A 39 7.28 -0.25 -11.97
C CYS A 39 7.89 0.38 -13.24
N GLY A 40 9.14 0.83 -13.13
CA GLY A 40 9.78 1.64 -14.17
C GLY A 40 9.15 3.02 -14.30
N ALA A 41 8.57 3.34 -15.47
CA ALA A 41 7.95 4.64 -15.74
C ALA A 41 6.45 4.69 -15.42
N VAL A 42 5.84 3.57 -15.02
CA VAL A 42 4.41 3.50 -14.70
C VAL A 42 4.18 3.34 -13.21
N PHE A 43 3.08 3.85 -12.71
CA PHE A 43 2.60 3.63 -11.34
C PHE A 43 1.49 2.59 -11.36
N VAL A 44 1.67 1.53 -10.60
CA VAL A 44 0.79 0.35 -10.59
C VAL A 44 -0.11 0.41 -9.35
N LEU A 45 -1.41 0.32 -9.59
CA LEU A 45 -2.44 0.11 -8.58
C LEU A 45 -3.08 -1.26 -8.79
N PRO A 46 -3.84 -1.79 -7.84
CA PRO A 46 -4.46 -3.11 -7.97
C PRO A 46 -5.31 -3.25 -9.23
N ASP A 47 -6.11 -2.24 -9.55
CA ASP A 47 -7.09 -2.27 -10.65
C ASP A 47 -6.73 -1.35 -11.82
N ASP A 48 -5.64 -0.57 -11.73
CA ASP A 48 -5.23 0.34 -12.81
C ASP A 48 -3.70 0.51 -12.85
N VAL A 49 -3.21 0.92 -14.01
CA VAL A 49 -1.81 1.27 -14.24
C VAL A 49 -1.76 2.66 -14.89
N ILE A 50 -1.06 3.58 -14.26
CA ILE A 50 -0.98 4.98 -14.65
C ILE A 50 0.39 5.27 -15.28
N GLY A 51 0.41 5.91 -16.43
CA GLY A 51 1.65 6.38 -17.08
C GLY A 51 1.82 5.87 -18.52
N PRO A 52 2.98 6.18 -19.14
CA PRO A 52 3.31 5.70 -20.47
C PRO A 52 3.45 4.17 -20.47
N ASP A 53 3.11 3.52 -21.58
CA ASP A 53 3.21 2.06 -21.74
C ASP A 53 2.46 1.21 -20.69
N LYS A 54 1.40 1.75 -20.09
CA LYS A 54 0.57 1.05 -19.10
C LYS A 54 0.11 -0.33 -19.56
N ALA A 55 -0.07 -0.54 -20.87
CA ALA A 55 -0.46 -1.82 -21.44
C ALA A 55 0.65 -2.89 -21.42
N SER A 56 1.88 -2.54 -21.04
CA SER A 56 3.03 -3.44 -20.90
C SER A 56 3.22 -3.97 -19.48
N VAL A 57 2.43 -3.49 -18.51
CA VAL A 57 2.53 -3.87 -17.10
C VAL A 57 1.17 -4.31 -16.59
N ILE A 58 1.14 -5.36 -15.81
CA ILE A 58 -0.05 -5.82 -15.08
C ILE A 58 0.30 -5.98 -13.59
N PHE A 59 -0.66 -5.69 -12.72
CA PHE A 59 -0.56 -6.05 -11.32
C PHE A 59 -0.91 -7.52 -11.12
N GLN A 60 -0.03 -8.27 -10.46
CA GLN A 60 -0.26 -9.68 -10.17
C GLN A 60 0.37 -10.02 -8.82
N SER A 61 -0.28 -9.63 -7.75
CA SER A 61 0.10 -10.01 -6.40
C SER A 61 -0.62 -11.29 -5.98
N GLY A 62 0.08 -12.18 -5.29
CA GLY A 62 -0.52 -13.33 -4.60
C GLY A 62 -1.04 -12.95 -3.22
N GLU A 63 -0.76 -11.74 -2.75
CA GLU A 63 -1.20 -11.22 -1.45
C GLU A 63 -2.62 -10.65 -1.58
N ARG A 64 -3.45 -10.94 -0.60
CA ARG A 64 -4.75 -10.28 -0.41
C ARG A 64 -4.54 -9.03 0.46
N GLY A 65 -5.38 -8.03 0.31
CA GLY A 65 -5.31 -6.80 1.12
C GLY A 65 -4.99 -5.54 0.30
N HIS A 66 -5.11 -5.65 -1.03
CA HIS A 66 -5.06 -4.49 -1.93
C HIS A 66 -6.46 -3.92 -2.22
N GLU A 67 -7.49 -4.53 -1.67
CA GLU A 67 -8.90 -4.15 -1.84
C GLU A 67 -9.22 -2.77 -1.23
N GLU A 68 -8.32 -2.24 -0.41
CA GLU A 68 -8.47 -0.92 0.19
C GLU A 68 -8.23 0.24 -0.80
N HIS A 69 -7.45 -0.01 -1.85
CA HIS A 69 -7.31 0.95 -2.94
C HIS A 69 -8.60 0.96 -3.76
N GLY A 70 -9.10 2.13 -4.07
CA GLY A 70 -10.34 2.19 -4.83
C GLY A 70 -10.73 3.61 -5.22
N ILE A 71 -11.65 3.71 -6.17
CA ILE A 71 -12.19 4.97 -6.65
C ILE A 71 -13.66 5.07 -6.24
N GLY A 72 -14.04 6.21 -5.66
CA GLY A 72 -15.42 6.52 -5.32
C GLY A 72 -15.74 7.98 -5.63
N GLY A 73 -16.96 8.24 -6.06
CA GLY A 73 -17.38 9.59 -6.42
C GLY A 73 -16.68 10.16 -7.66
N THR A 74 -16.46 11.46 -7.66
CA THR A 74 -15.79 12.19 -8.76
C THR A 74 -14.64 13.03 -8.23
N LEU A 75 -13.67 13.32 -9.08
CA LEU A 75 -12.54 14.19 -8.73
C LEU A 75 -13.00 15.60 -8.34
N ASP A 76 -14.00 16.16 -9.03
CA ASP A 76 -14.54 17.48 -8.71
C ASP A 76 -15.30 17.47 -7.39
N GLY A 77 -16.06 16.43 -7.10
CA GLY A 77 -16.69 16.23 -5.79
C GLY A 77 -15.64 16.16 -4.67
N TRP A 78 -14.58 15.39 -4.85
CA TRP A 78 -13.49 15.29 -3.87
C TRP A 78 -12.78 16.64 -3.68
N ARG A 79 -12.55 17.41 -4.76
CA ARG A 79 -11.94 18.74 -4.68
C ARG A 79 -12.79 19.72 -3.88
N THR A 80 -14.11 19.71 -4.08
CA THR A 80 -15.03 20.63 -3.43
C THR A 80 -15.36 20.24 -1.99
N GLU A 81 -15.52 18.95 -1.71
CA GLU A 81 -15.97 18.44 -0.41
C GLU A 81 -14.84 18.13 0.55
N VAL A 82 -13.64 17.74 0.02
CA VAL A 82 -12.50 17.37 0.83
C VAL A 82 -11.37 18.38 0.69
N ALA A 83 -10.79 18.53 -0.49
CA ALA A 83 -9.58 19.34 -0.68
C ALA A 83 -9.79 20.82 -0.34
N ALA A 84 -10.95 21.39 -0.66
CA ALA A 84 -11.29 22.79 -0.34
C ALA A 84 -11.27 23.07 1.18
N ARG A 85 -11.48 22.08 2.03
CA ARG A 85 -11.40 22.20 3.50
C ARG A 85 -9.97 22.48 3.99
N ALA A 86 -8.96 22.27 3.16
CA ALA A 86 -7.57 22.59 3.50
C ALA A 86 -7.30 24.12 3.54
N VAL A 87 -8.12 24.92 2.85
CA VAL A 87 -7.97 26.38 2.84
C VAL A 87 -8.22 26.92 4.25
N GLY A 88 -7.19 27.60 4.79
CA GLY A 88 -7.25 28.16 6.15
C GLY A 88 -7.01 27.11 7.27
N ASN A 89 -6.81 25.83 6.93
CA ASN A 89 -6.53 24.78 7.90
C ASN A 89 -5.16 24.11 7.61
N PRO A 90 -4.06 24.62 8.19
CA PRO A 90 -2.72 24.15 7.86
C PRO A 90 -2.45 22.69 8.22
N LEU A 91 -3.01 22.16 9.31
CA LEU A 91 -2.83 20.76 9.69
C LEU A 91 -3.58 19.83 8.73
N PHE A 92 -4.77 20.24 8.28
CA PHE A 92 -5.51 19.47 7.28
C PHE A 92 -4.79 19.49 5.92
N ALA A 93 -4.27 20.66 5.50
CA ALA A 93 -3.46 20.80 4.30
C ALA A 93 -2.20 19.92 4.37
N LEU A 94 -1.52 19.87 5.52
CA LEU A 94 -0.35 19.04 5.75
C LEU A 94 -0.70 17.55 5.59
N GLY A 95 -1.79 17.10 6.20
CA GLY A 95 -2.27 15.71 6.08
C GLY A 95 -2.58 15.31 4.63
N LEU A 96 -3.30 16.15 3.90
CA LEU A 96 -3.57 15.93 2.48
C LEU A 96 -2.29 15.91 1.63
N SER A 97 -1.36 16.84 1.88
CA SER A 97 -0.07 16.88 1.17
C SER A 97 0.76 15.63 1.43
N ALA A 98 0.75 15.14 2.68
CA ALA A 98 1.43 13.92 3.07
C ALA A 98 0.91 12.69 2.31
N ALA A 99 -0.38 12.66 1.95
CA ALA A 99 -0.95 11.58 1.15
C ALA A 99 -0.31 11.42 -0.23
N PHE A 100 0.21 12.50 -0.81
CA PHE A 100 0.89 12.50 -2.10
C PHE A 100 2.41 12.30 -1.99
N ALA A 101 2.97 12.25 -0.77
CA ALA A 101 4.41 12.12 -0.58
C ALA A 101 4.93 10.74 -0.99
N GLY A 102 4.17 9.66 -0.75
CA GLY A 102 4.58 8.29 -1.04
C GLY A 102 5.15 8.10 -2.45
N PRO A 103 4.41 8.41 -3.52
CA PRO A 103 4.90 8.28 -4.89
C PRO A 103 6.12 9.17 -5.20
N MET A 104 6.31 10.25 -4.47
CA MET A 104 7.41 11.19 -4.69
C MET A 104 8.73 10.69 -4.11
N LEU A 105 8.70 9.88 -3.04
CA LEU A 105 9.91 9.40 -2.35
C LEU A 105 10.88 8.75 -3.34
N ALA A 106 10.42 7.77 -4.10
CA ALA A 106 11.26 7.06 -5.07
C ALA A 106 11.79 7.99 -6.17
N ARG A 107 10.98 8.96 -6.62
CA ARG A 107 11.37 9.92 -7.67
C ARG A 107 12.37 10.96 -7.19
N CYS A 108 12.32 11.30 -5.91
CA CYS A 108 13.26 12.23 -5.28
C CYS A 108 14.48 11.52 -4.66
N ASN A 109 14.57 10.19 -4.78
CA ASN A 109 15.58 9.38 -4.09
C ASN A 109 15.63 9.68 -2.59
N ALA A 110 14.44 9.86 -1.99
CA ALA A 110 14.26 10.13 -0.57
C ALA A 110 13.98 8.84 0.19
N GLU A 111 14.39 8.80 1.45
CA GLU A 111 14.05 7.71 2.36
C GLU A 111 12.58 7.78 2.77
N GLY A 112 12.04 6.66 3.28
CA GLY A 112 10.73 6.63 3.92
C GLY A 112 10.68 7.55 5.13
N GLY A 113 9.48 8.01 5.47
CA GLY A 113 9.29 8.90 6.61
C GLY A 113 7.81 9.04 6.93
N GLY A 114 7.48 9.96 7.82
CA GLY A 114 6.08 10.16 8.17
C GLY A 114 5.82 11.34 9.08
N LEU A 115 4.54 11.54 9.36
CA LEU A 115 4.01 12.54 10.28
C LEU A 115 3.16 11.83 11.33
N HIS A 116 3.26 12.29 12.57
CA HIS A 116 2.40 11.82 13.65
C HIS A 116 1.61 13.00 14.23
N PHE A 117 0.29 12.96 14.12
CA PHE A 117 -0.62 13.96 14.68
C PHE A 117 -0.95 13.60 16.12
N VAL A 118 -0.47 14.42 17.06
CA VAL A 118 -0.68 14.26 18.50
C VAL A 118 -1.68 15.30 19.00
N GLY A 119 -2.56 14.88 19.89
CA GLY A 119 -3.51 15.78 20.56
C GLY A 119 -4.55 15.00 21.34
N ASP A 120 -5.35 15.70 22.12
CA ASP A 120 -6.43 15.11 22.91
C ASP A 120 -7.50 14.47 22.01
N SER A 121 -8.37 13.67 22.62
CA SER A 121 -9.52 13.08 21.91
C SER A 121 -10.38 14.17 21.27
N SER A 122 -10.99 13.84 20.12
CA SER A 122 -11.92 14.72 19.40
C SER A 122 -11.32 16.04 18.85
N THR A 123 -10.01 16.11 18.67
CA THR A 123 -9.32 17.27 18.06
C THR A 123 -9.22 17.22 16.53
N GLY A 124 -9.85 16.25 15.88
CA GLY A 124 -9.88 16.13 14.42
C GLY A 124 -8.72 15.33 13.79
N LYS A 125 -7.88 14.67 14.58
CA LYS A 125 -6.75 13.83 14.09
C LYS A 125 -7.21 12.76 13.11
N THR A 126 -8.22 11.98 13.49
CA THR A 126 -8.80 10.93 12.64
C THR A 126 -9.42 11.51 11.38
N THR A 127 -10.03 12.71 11.43
CA THR A 127 -10.56 13.38 10.25
C THR A 127 -9.47 13.75 9.25
N ILE A 128 -8.30 14.22 9.73
CA ILE A 128 -7.14 14.49 8.88
C ILE A 128 -6.64 13.19 8.24
N LEU A 129 -6.58 12.12 9.02
CA LEU A 129 -6.13 10.81 8.55
C LEU A 129 -7.07 10.23 7.49
N GLU A 130 -8.39 10.34 7.70
CA GLU A 130 -9.42 9.92 6.74
C GLU A 130 -9.36 10.73 5.45
N ALA A 131 -9.17 12.04 5.55
CA ALA A 131 -8.99 12.90 4.38
C ALA A 131 -7.73 12.52 3.60
N ALA A 132 -6.61 12.24 4.27
CA ALA A 132 -5.40 11.75 3.63
C ALA A 132 -5.62 10.39 2.96
N ALA A 133 -6.28 9.45 3.63
CA ALA A 133 -6.62 8.13 3.11
C ALA A 133 -7.53 8.20 1.89
N SER A 134 -8.45 9.19 1.83
CA SER A 134 -9.40 9.38 0.72
C SER A 134 -8.74 9.66 -0.63
N VAL A 135 -7.45 10.02 -0.66
CA VAL A 135 -6.66 10.15 -1.88
C VAL A 135 -6.44 8.80 -2.57
N TRP A 136 -6.42 7.72 -1.79
CA TRP A 136 -6.04 6.38 -2.24
C TRP A 136 -7.18 5.38 -2.22
N GLY A 137 -8.16 5.58 -1.36
CA GLY A 137 -9.26 4.63 -1.21
C GLY A 137 -10.36 5.13 -0.28
N GLY A 138 -11.27 4.23 0.04
CA GLY A 138 -12.39 4.47 0.95
C GLY A 138 -12.01 4.30 2.43
N ALA A 139 -13.02 4.16 3.28
CA ALA A 139 -12.88 4.04 4.74
C ALA A 139 -11.99 2.86 5.17
N GLY A 140 -11.91 1.79 4.37
CA GLY A 140 -11.05 0.63 4.63
C GLY A 140 -9.55 0.89 4.41
N TYR A 141 -9.17 2.01 3.78
CA TYR A 141 -7.76 2.31 3.51
C TYR A 141 -6.96 2.61 4.80
N ARG A 142 -7.61 3.18 5.81
CA ARG A 142 -7.02 3.47 7.12
C ARG A 142 -6.81 2.16 7.90
N ARG A 143 -5.65 2.02 8.51
CA ARG A 143 -5.25 0.91 9.36
C ARG A 143 -5.14 1.34 10.82
N SER A 144 -5.28 0.40 11.74
CA SER A 144 -4.99 0.61 13.16
C SER A 144 -3.54 0.25 13.48
N TRP A 145 -2.97 0.88 14.49
CA TRP A 145 -1.72 0.46 15.11
C TRP A 145 -1.79 -0.90 15.81
N ARG A 146 -2.99 -1.47 15.97
CA ARG A 146 -3.21 -2.78 16.58
C ARG A 146 -2.71 -3.91 15.69
N ALA A 147 -1.39 -4.00 15.56
CA ALA A 147 -0.73 -5.04 14.78
C ALA A 147 0.58 -5.45 15.44
N THR A 148 1.01 -6.68 15.21
CA THR A 148 2.37 -7.10 15.53
C THR A 148 3.38 -6.42 14.60
N ALA A 149 4.66 -6.30 15.01
CA ALA A 149 5.70 -5.76 14.15
C ALA A 149 5.76 -6.45 12.77
N ASN A 150 5.58 -7.78 12.74
CA ASN A 150 5.52 -8.53 11.48
C ASN A 150 4.27 -8.20 10.62
N GLY A 151 3.13 -8.01 11.27
CA GLY A 151 1.89 -7.59 10.60
C GLY A 151 2.05 -6.20 10.00
N MET A 152 2.74 -5.30 10.70
CA MET A 152 3.02 -3.95 10.23
C MET A 152 3.99 -3.93 9.04
N GLU A 153 5.04 -4.80 9.03
CA GLU A 153 5.91 -4.98 7.87
C GLU A 153 5.10 -5.43 6.62
N GLY A 154 4.17 -6.36 6.81
CA GLY A 154 3.27 -6.81 5.75
C GLY A 154 2.35 -5.69 5.25
N ALA A 155 1.74 -4.94 6.17
CA ALA A 155 0.92 -3.78 5.83
C ALA A 155 1.73 -2.75 5.03
N ALA A 156 2.92 -2.37 5.48
CA ALA A 156 3.76 -1.41 4.78
C ALA A 156 4.11 -1.85 3.34
N ALA A 157 4.34 -3.15 3.14
CA ALA A 157 4.59 -3.70 1.80
C ALA A 157 3.38 -3.60 0.86
N LEU A 158 2.15 -3.72 1.39
CA LEU A 158 0.92 -3.54 0.62
C LEU A 158 0.71 -2.09 0.15
N PHE A 159 1.26 -1.12 0.90
CA PHE A 159 1.17 0.31 0.60
C PHE A 159 2.49 0.89 0.06
N ASN A 160 3.28 0.06 -0.66
CA ASN A 160 4.53 0.50 -1.26
C ASN A 160 4.32 1.69 -2.21
N ASP A 161 5.19 2.69 -2.13
CA ASP A 161 5.12 3.98 -2.85
C ASP A 161 3.79 4.76 -2.64
N CYS A 162 3.03 4.42 -1.60
CA CYS A 162 1.76 5.03 -1.26
C CYS A 162 1.79 5.65 0.15
N LEU A 163 0.63 6.11 0.59
CA LEU A 163 0.38 6.48 1.98
C LEU A 163 0.14 5.23 2.82
N LEU A 164 0.75 5.15 4.00
CA LEU A 164 0.33 4.23 5.06
C LEU A 164 -0.33 5.05 6.17
N ALA A 165 -1.65 4.99 6.25
CA ALA A 165 -2.45 5.71 7.24
C ALA A 165 -2.69 4.83 8.47
N LEU A 166 -2.16 5.24 9.64
CA LEU A 166 -2.21 4.48 10.89
C LEU A 166 -2.93 5.26 11.98
N ASP A 167 -4.05 4.76 12.44
CA ASP A 167 -4.86 5.40 13.47
C ASP A 167 -4.59 4.80 14.85
N GLU A 168 -4.60 5.63 15.86
CA GLU A 168 -4.59 5.37 17.30
C GLU A 168 -3.38 4.56 17.79
N ILE A 169 -2.25 5.25 17.97
CA ILE A 169 -0.99 4.64 18.41
C ILE A 169 -1.10 3.95 19.79
N SER A 170 -2.04 4.37 20.64
CA SER A 170 -2.26 3.77 21.97
C SER A 170 -2.72 2.31 21.91
N GLU A 171 -3.21 1.85 20.75
CA GLU A 171 -3.56 0.44 20.53
C GLU A 171 -2.34 -0.47 20.31
N CYS A 172 -1.15 0.11 20.08
CA CYS A 172 0.09 -0.63 19.97
C CYS A 172 0.73 -0.87 21.34
N ASP A 173 1.36 -2.04 21.51
CA ASP A 173 2.20 -2.25 22.70
C ASP A 173 3.34 -1.20 22.71
N PRO A 174 3.46 -0.37 23.76
CA PRO A 174 4.50 0.65 23.85
C PRO A 174 5.92 0.12 23.65
N ARG A 175 6.17 -1.16 23.95
CA ARG A 175 7.48 -1.81 23.76
C ARG A 175 7.80 -2.07 22.29
N GLU A 176 6.78 -2.19 21.44
CA GLU A 176 6.92 -2.48 20.02
C GLU A 176 6.95 -1.21 19.15
N VAL A 177 6.38 -0.09 19.63
CA VAL A 177 6.25 1.16 18.86
C VAL A 177 7.58 1.58 18.25
N GLY A 178 8.66 1.66 19.04
CA GLY A 178 9.97 2.07 18.55
C GLY A 178 10.53 1.17 17.45
N ASN A 179 10.37 -0.15 17.62
CA ASN A 179 10.80 -1.13 16.61
C ASN A 179 9.98 -1.03 15.32
N ILE A 180 8.67 -0.81 15.45
CA ILE A 180 7.76 -0.66 14.29
C ILE A 180 8.13 0.61 13.53
N VAL A 181 8.24 1.75 14.21
CA VAL A 181 8.59 3.04 13.59
C VAL A 181 9.94 2.96 12.88
N TYR A 182 10.94 2.38 13.54
CA TYR A 182 12.25 2.15 12.94
C TYR A 182 12.19 1.29 11.67
N SER A 183 11.42 0.19 11.72
CA SER A 183 11.22 -0.70 10.57
C SER A 183 10.50 0.00 9.42
N LEU A 184 9.43 0.76 9.72
CA LEU A 184 8.68 1.53 8.72
C LEU A 184 9.55 2.55 8.01
N GLY A 185 10.38 3.30 8.76
CA GLY A 185 11.30 4.29 8.21
C GLY A 185 12.41 3.67 7.36
N ASN A 186 12.95 2.52 7.77
CA ASN A 186 13.99 1.81 7.01
C ASN A 186 13.49 1.11 5.74
N GLY A 187 12.19 0.95 5.55
CA GLY A 187 11.62 0.35 4.36
C GLY A 187 12.04 -1.11 4.11
N ARG A 188 12.41 -1.83 5.17
CA ARG A 188 12.96 -3.17 5.07
C ARG A 188 12.51 -4.07 6.22
N GLY A 189 11.91 -5.20 5.88
CA GLY A 189 11.51 -6.23 6.84
C GLY A 189 12.70 -7.04 7.39
N LYS A 190 12.42 -7.80 8.43
CA LYS A 190 13.39 -8.71 9.05
C LYS A 190 13.78 -9.85 8.10
N GLN A 191 15.07 -10.20 8.07
CA GLN A 191 15.54 -11.39 7.37
C GLN A 191 14.96 -12.65 8.05
N ARG A 192 14.36 -13.52 7.26
CA ARG A 192 13.77 -14.78 7.75
C ARG A 192 14.32 -15.97 6.98
N ALA A 193 14.43 -17.11 7.65
CA ALA A 193 14.74 -18.37 6.99
C ALA A 193 13.48 -18.93 6.31
N ALA A 194 13.66 -19.50 5.13
CA ALA A 194 12.64 -20.33 4.50
C ALA A 194 12.55 -21.68 5.21
N ARG A 195 11.46 -22.44 4.97
CA ARG A 195 11.27 -23.78 5.53
C ARG A 195 12.39 -24.76 5.12
N THR A 196 13.11 -24.46 4.07
CA THR A 196 14.26 -25.22 3.56
C THR A 196 15.60 -24.80 4.19
N GLY A 197 15.61 -23.85 5.16
CA GLY A 197 16.83 -23.28 5.73
C GLY A 197 17.51 -22.20 4.87
N ALA A 198 17.09 -22.00 3.63
CA ALA A 198 17.60 -20.93 2.79
C ALA A 198 17.10 -19.54 3.29
N ALA A 199 17.86 -18.48 3.02
CA ALA A 199 17.43 -17.13 3.31
C ALA A 199 16.23 -16.75 2.42
N ARG A 200 15.13 -16.34 3.03
CA ARG A 200 13.98 -15.79 2.31
C ARG A 200 14.30 -14.38 1.83
N ALA A 201 13.81 -14.01 0.65
CA ALA A 201 13.93 -12.62 0.17
C ALA A 201 13.35 -11.66 1.23
N VAL A 202 14.10 -10.58 1.50
CA VAL A 202 13.65 -9.54 2.42
C VAL A 202 12.58 -8.70 1.75
N THR A 203 11.44 -8.58 2.39
CA THR A 203 10.38 -7.67 1.95
C THR A 203 10.89 -6.23 2.05
N ARG A 204 10.64 -5.42 1.02
CA ARG A 204 11.01 -4.01 0.97
C ARG A 204 9.78 -3.18 0.63
N TRP A 205 9.76 -1.97 1.12
CA TRP A 205 8.73 -0.98 0.82
C TRP A 205 9.30 0.43 0.92
N GLN A 206 8.62 1.37 0.32
CA GLN A 206 8.87 2.79 0.47
C GLN A 206 7.51 3.47 0.63
N ALA A 207 7.10 3.74 1.86
CA ALA A 207 5.81 4.33 2.16
C ALA A 207 5.99 5.63 2.94
N PHE A 208 5.06 6.56 2.76
CA PHE A 208 4.97 7.71 3.64
C PHE A 208 3.90 7.44 4.70
N VAL A 209 4.28 7.54 5.97
CA VAL A 209 3.39 7.20 7.08
C VAL A 209 2.69 8.45 7.59
N VAL A 210 1.38 8.42 7.70
CA VAL A 210 0.61 9.40 8.49
C VAL A 210 -0.06 8.66 9.62
N SER A 211 0.18 9.11 10.82
CA SER A 211 -0.25 8.46 12.06
C SER A 211 -0.95 9.43 12.99
N SER A 212 -1.80 8.91 13.85
CA SER A 212 -2.52 9.67 14.88
C SER A 212 -2.41 9.02 16.26
N GLY A 213 -2.61 9.81 17.30
CA GLY A 213 -2.71 9.33 18.67
C GLY A 213 -2.77 10.43 19.72
N GLU A 214 -2.93 10.03 20.97
CA GLU A 214 -2.92 10.94 22.11
C GLU A 214 -1.53 11.05 22.76
N ARG A 215 -0.57 10.24 22.28
CA ARG A 215 0.81 10.18 22.79
C ARG A 215 1.80 10.41 21.66
N THR A 216 2.94 10.95 22.01
CA THR A 216 4.10 11.05 21.10
C THR A 216 4.71 9.67 20.86
N ILE A 217 5.37 9.54 19.72
CA ILE A 217 6.20 8.37 19.38
C ILE A 217 7.50 8.39 20.18
#